data_d2f580b1f57c1ac2952552e53b2b3b6b
#
_entry.id   d2f580b1f57c1ac2952552e53b2b3b6b
#
_cell.length_a   1.000
_cell.length_b   1.000
_cell.length_c   1.000
_cell.angle_alpha   90.00
_cell.angle_beta   90.00
_cell.angle_gamma   90.00
#
_symmetry.space_group_name_H-M   'P 1'
#
loop_
_entity.id
_entity.type
_entity.pdbx_description
1 polymer ?
#
loop_
_entity_poly.entity_id
_entity_poly.type
_entity_poly.pdbx_seq_one_letter_code
_entity_poly.pdbx_strand_id
1 'polypeptide(L)'
;MANDHSVGRVLFLCLHFGNTLLLLATLSLTAVWLSNGNRSFRLGRKWREVSFIGVALLATMLAGITGAVAALADTLCPSTSLRSSLMQDFGSVTPALLHFRLFHPPAALITACYVLWIVLRSSTSRNQFSRSAIALVISVPVQVGVGIANVLFLAPVWLQIAHLFVADVLWVSLVVVSADLVLERTGIGEANALASVVKEGQET
;
A
#
# COMPACT_ATOMS: atom_id res chain seq x y z
N MET A 1 22.01 -19.37 18.73
CA MET A 1 20.61 -18.88 18.64
C MET A 1 20.29 -18.00 17.43
N ALA A 2 21.27 -17.63 16.59
CA ALA A 2 21.05 -16.76 15.42
C ALA A 2 20.51 -17.42 14.15
N ASN A 3 20.51 -18.77 14.07
CA ASN A 3 20.13 -19.53 12.87
C ASN A 3 18.80 -20.30 13.03
N ASP A 4 17.86 -19.77 13.81
CA ASP A 4 16.56 -20.39 13.91
C ASP A 4 15.69 -20.02 12.69
N HIS A 5 15.69 -20.89 11.69
CA HIS A 5 14.81 -20.83 10.51
C HIS A 5 13.39 -21.33 10.83
N SER A 6 12.94 -21.18 12.08
CA SER A 6 11.67 -21.74 12.51
C SER A 6 10.50 -21.04 11.79
N VAL A 7 9.54 -21.83 11.37
CA VAL A 7 8.26 -21.37 10.81
C VAL A 7 7.58 -20.35 11.75
N GLY A 8 7.75 -20.54 13.06
CA GLY A 8 7.24 -19.61 14.09
C GLY A 8 7.79 -18.20 13.95
N ARG A 9 9.08 -18.03 13.64
CA ARG A 9 9.69 -16.70 13.43
C ARG A 9 9.10 -15.99 12.20
N VAL A 10 8.94 -16.71 11.10
CA VAL A 10 8.33 -16.18 9.87
C VAL A 10 6.88 -15.79 10.13
N LEU A 11 6.11 -16.64 10.78
CA LEU A 11 4.70 -16.39 11.10
C LEU A 11 4.57 -15.16 12.01
N PHE A 12 5.40 -15.06 13.06
CA PHE A 12 5.41 -13.89 13.94
C PHE A 12 5.72 -12.61 13.18
N LEU A 13 6.71 -12.63 12.28
CA LEU A 13 7.06 -11.48 11.44
C LEU A 13 5.89 -11.06 10.54
N CYS A 14 5.23 -12.02 9.88
CA CYS A 14 4.06 -11.76 9.03
C CYS A 14 2.91 -11.13 9.83
N LEU A 15 2.60 -11.69 11.00
CA LEU A 15 1.54 -11.18 11.86
C LEU A 15 1.88 -9.78 12.41
N HIS A 16 3.13 -9.58 12.85
CA HIS A 16 3.59 -8.28 13.36
C HIS A 16 3.51 -7.21 12.27
N PHE A 17 4.03 -7.50 11.08
CA PHE A 17 4.02 -6.56 9.96
C PHE A 17 2.59 -6.26 9.49
N GLY A 18 1.75 -7.28 9.32
CA GLY A 18 0.34 -7.13 8.98
C GLY A 18 -0.42 -6.29 10.00
N ASN A 19 -0.20 -6.52 11.30
CA ASN A 19 -0.77 -5.72 12.38
C ASN A 19 -0.31 -4.25 12.32
N THR A 20 0.96 -4.00 12.01
CA THR A 20 1.50 -2.64 11.86
C THR A 20 0.81 -1.90 10.71
N LEU A 21 0.64 -2.55 9.56
CA LEU A 21 -0.08 -1.96 8.42
C LEU A 21 -1.54 -1.66 8.76
N LEU A 22 -2.23 -2.56 9.47
CA LEU A 22 -3.62 -2.34 9.92
C LEU A 22 -3.70 -1.17 10.92
N LEU A 23 -2.74 -1.06 11.83
CA LEU A 23 -2.67 0.06 12.76
C LEU A 23 -2.46 1.39 12.01
N LEU A 24 -1.53 1.44 11.06
CA LEU A 24 -1.31 2.62 10.22
C LEU A 24 -2.58 2.97 9.42
N ALA A 25 -3.31 1.98 8.89
CA ALA A 25 -4.56 2.21 8.19
C ALA A 25 -5.62 2.81 9.12
N THR A 26 -5.83 2.26 10.31
CA THR A 26 -6.81 2.77 11.27
C THR A 26 -6.49 4.18 11.74
N LEU A 27 -5.22 4.48 12.04
CA LEU A 27 -4.77 5.82 12.42
C LEU A 27 -4.98 6.82 11.27
N SER A 28 -4.66 6.43 10.04
CA SER A 28 -4.86 7.27 8.85
C SER A 28 -6.33 7.59 8.61
N LEU A 29 -7.21 6.58 8.71
CA LEU A 29 -8.66 6.76 8.57
C LEU A 29 -9.23 7.62 9.69
N THR A 30 -8.78 7.44 10.93
CA THR A 30 -9.18 8.27 12.06
C THR A 30 -8.78 9.73 11.84
N ALA A 31 -7.54 9.98 11.38
CA ALA A 31 -7.07 11.33 11.06
C ALA A 31 -7.90 11.98 9.94
N VAL A 32 -8.23 11.23 8.87
CA VAL A 32 -9.10 11.70 7.80
C VAL A 32 -10.49 12.02 8.34
N TRP A 33 -11.05 11.18 9.20
CA TRP A 33 -12.38 11.38 9.77
C TRP A 33 -12.43 12.63 10.66
N LEU A 34 -11.47 12.78 11.57
CA LEU A 34 -11.37 13.95 12.45
C LEU A 34 -11.17 15.25 11.66
N SER A 35 -10.39 15.23 10.59
CA SER A 35 -10.13 16.43 9.77
C SER A 35 -11.35 16.87 8.94
N ASN A 36 -12.31 16.00 8.69
CA ASN A 36 -13.51 16.32 7.92
C ASN A 36 -14.67 16.89 8.73
N GLY A 37 -14.56 17.00 10.07
CA GLY A 37 -15.57 17.55 10.96
C GLY A 37 -16.88 16.76 10.95
N ASN A 38 -18.03 17.43 11.16
CA ASN A 38 -19.36 16.81 11.25
C ASN A 38 -19.96 16.34 9.90
N ARG A 39 -19.14 16.05 8.89
CA ARG A 39 -19.63 15.59 7.59
C ARG A 39 -19.93 14.11 7.66
N SER A 40 -21.16 13.73 7.35
CA SER A 40 -21.53 12.33 7.22
C SER A 40 -20.92 11.71 5.94
N PHE A 41 -20.38 10.50 6.08
CA PHE A 41 -19.88 9.74 4.96
C PHE A 41 -20.96 8.72 4.54
N ARG A 42 -21.28 8.69 3.25
CA ARG A 42 -22.12 7.63 2.67
C ARG A 42 -21.28 6.79 1.71
N LEU A 43 -21.52 5.49 1.71
CA LEU A 43 -20.92 4.59 0.72
C LEU A 43 -21.61 4.88 -0.64
N GLY A 44 -21.03 5.78 -1.42
CA GLY A 44 -21.64 6.29 -2.64
C GLY A 44 -21.25 5.51 -3.90
N ARG A 45 -20.34 4.54 -3.78
CA ARG A 45 -19.76 3.87 -4.96
C ARG A 45 -20.35 2.51 -5.23
N LYS A 46 -20.41 2.13 -6.53
CA LYS A 46 -20.85 0.81 -6.98
C LYS A 46 -19.93 -0.26 -6.37
N TRP A 47 -20.51 -1.38 -5.92
CA TRP A 47 -19.79 -2.51 -5.30
C TRP A 47 -18.53 -2.94 -6.08
N ARG A 48 -18.58 -2.93 -7.40
CA ARG A 48 -17.44 -3.27 -8.26
C ARG A 48 -16.23 -2.35 -8.06
N GLU A 49 -16.44 -1.06 -7.85
CA GLU A 49 -15.35 -0.08 -7.64
C GLU A 49 -14.74 -0.23 -6.25
N VAL A 50 -15.57 -0.51 -5.25
CA VAL A 50 -15.13 -0.84 -3.89
C VAL A 50 -14.27 -2.12 -3.91
N SER A 51 -14.66 -3.13 -4.70
CA SER A 51 -13.89 -4.37 -4.84
C SER A 51 -12.51 -4.14 -5.46
N PHE A 52 -12.37 -3.30 -6.48
CA PHE A 52 -11.07 -2.97 -7.06
C PHE A 52 -10.15 -2.29 -6.07
N ILE A 53 -10.69 -1.37 -5.26
CA ILE A 53 -9.93 -0.69 -4.20
C ILE A 53 -9.53 -1.69 -3.10
N GLY A 54 -10.45 -2.57 -2.69
CA GLY A 54 -10.17 -3.63 -1.72
C GLY A 54 -9.06 -4.57 -2.18
N VAL A 55 -9.05 -4.94 -3.47
CA VAL A 55 -7.97 -5.75 -4.07
C VAL A 55 -6.64 -5.00 -4.05
N ALA A 56 -6.62 -3.69 -4.32
CA ALA A 56 -5.39 -2.90 -4.27
C ALA A 56 -4.81 -2.86 -2.85
N LEU A 57 -5.65 -2.63 -1.84
CA LEU A 57 -5.23 -2.63 -0.43
C LEU A 57 -4.71 -4.01 -0.01
N LEU A 58 -5.43 -5.09 -0.33
CA LEU A 58 -5.01 -6.44 0.00
C LEU A 58 -3.71 -6.84 -0.71
N ALA A 59 -3.58 -6.55 -2.01
CA ALA A 59 -2.38 -6.84 -2.79
C ALA A 59 -1.17 -6.08 -2.23
N THR A 60 -1.33 -4.80 -1.88
CA THR A 60 -0.24 -3.99 -1.28
C THR A 60 0.15 -4.53 0.09
N MET A 61 -0.82 -4.92 0.93
CA MET A 61 -0.53 -5.54 2.23
C MET A 61 0.23 -6.86 2.07
N LEU A 62 -0.20 -7.72 1.15
CA LEU A 62 0.49 -9.00 0.87
C LEU A 62 1.89 -8.77 0.29
N ALA A 63 2.06 -7.79 -0.62
CA ALA A 63 3.36 -7.40 -1.13
C ALA A 63 4.29 -6.93 0.00
N GLY A 64 3.79 -6.12 0.94
CA GLY A 64 4.55 -5.70 2.12
C GLY A 64 4.98 -6.87 3.02
N ILE A 65 4.06 -7.80 3.32
CA ILE A 65 4.34 -9.00 4.13
C ILE A 65 5.39 -9.88 3.45
N THR A 66 5.26 -10.15 2.14
CA THR A 66 6.25 -10.95 1.40
C THR A 66 7.61 -10.24 1.33
N GLY A 67 7.62 -8.90 1.25
CA GLY A 67 8.84 -8.08 1.33
C GLY A 67 9.54 -8.19 2.67
N ALA A 68 8.80 -8.18 3.78
CA ALA A 68 9.36 -8.37 5.11
C ALA A 68 10.00 -9.77 5.26
N VAL A 69 9.37 -10.80 4.70
CA VAL A 69 9.93 -12.17 4.69
C VAL A 69 11.17 -12.24 3.79
N ALA A 70 11.18 -11.56 2.63
CA ALA A 70 12.35 -11.48 1.76
C ALA A 70 13.53 -10.78 2.46
N ALA A 71 13.28 -9.68 3.17
CA ALA A 71 14.30 -8.98 3.97
C ALA A 71 14.87 -9.86 5.10
N LEU A 72 14.03 -10.70 5.73
CA LEU A 72 14.49 -11.70 6.69
C LEU A 72 15.41 -12.73 6.02
N ALA A 73 15.06 -13.19 4.80
CA ALA A 73 15.88 -14.11 4.04
C ALA A 73 17.27 -13.50 3.69
N ASP A 74 17.31 -12.24 3.28
CA ASP A 74 18.56 -11.51 3.02
C ASP A 74 19.45 -11.41 4.28
N THR A 75 18.81 -11.22 5.43
CA THR A 75 19.53 -11.12 6.71
C THR A 75 20.09 -12.46 7.19
N LEU A 76 19.37 -13.55 6.96
CA LEU A 76 19.76 -14.90 7.40
C LEU A 76 20.71 -15.58 6.42
N CYS A 77 20.61 -15.27 5.13
CA CYS A 77 21.40 -15.86 4.05
C CYS A 77 22.08 -14.76 3.21
N PRO A 78 23.02 -13.99 3.80
CA PRO A 78 23.67 -12.90 3.10
C PRO A 78 24.48 -13.41 1.91
N SER A 79 24.39 -12.72 0.79
CA SER A 79 25.13 -13.02 -0.43
C SER A 79 26.27 -12.05 -0.63
N THR A 80 27.42 -12.51 -1.16
CA THR A 80 28.59 -11.69 -1.44
C THR A 80 28.60 -11.07 -2.85
N SER A 81 27.73 -11.56 -3.73
CA SER A 81 27.55 -11.06 -5.10
C SER A 81 26.18 -11.38 -5.65
N LEU A 82 25.72 -10.63 -6.66
CA LEU A 82 24.44 -10.90 -7.35
C LEU A 82 24.38 -12.32 -7.93
N ARG A 83 25.51 -12.80 -8.49
CA ARG A 83 25.59 -14.14 -9.03
C ARG A 83 25.43 -15.22 -7.93
N SER A 84 26.06 -15.04 -6.77
CA SER A 84 25.92 -15.96 -5.64
C SER A 84 24.50 -15.93 -5.08
N SER A 85 23.86 -14.76 -5.04
CA SER A 85 22.46 -14.58 -4.64
C SER A 85 21.55 -15.40 -5.55
N LEU A 86 21.63 -15.22 -6.85
CA LEU A 86 20.83 -15.96 -7.82
C LEU A 86 21.09 -17.48 -7.77
N MET A 87 22.35 -17.91 -7.61
CA MET A 87 22.66 -19.32 -7.45
C MET A 87 22.07 -19.91 -6.17
N GLN A 88 21.99 -19.15 -5.08
CA GLN A 88 21.33 -19.58 -3.85
C GLN A 88 19.82 -19.73 -4.06
N ASP A 89 19.19 -18.77 -4.77
CA ASP A 89 17.75 -18.74 -4.99
C ASP A 89 17.25 -19.87 -5.89
N PHE A 90 18.08 -20.32 -6.85
CA PHE A 90 17.77 -21.41 -7.79
C PHE A 90 18.43 -22.75 -7.42
N GLY A 91 19.08 -22.85 -6.26
CA GLY A 91 19.72 -24.08 -5.79
C GLY A 91 18.74 -25.21 -5.51
N SER A 92 19.14 -26.46 -5.75
CA SER A 92 18.31 -27.64 -5.55
C SER A 92 17.95 -27.95 -4.07
N VAL A 93 18.62 -27.30 -3.11
CA VAL A 93 18.43 -27.46 -1.67
C VAL A 93 18.13 -26.09 -1.03
N THR A 94 17.36 -25.26 -1.72
CA THR A 94 17.06 -23.90 -1.29
C THR A 94 16.03 -23.92 -0.14
N PRO A 95 16.31 -23.28 1.02
CA PRO A 95 15.31 -23.10 2.07
C PRO A 95 14.07 -22.40 1.52
N ALA A 96 12.87 -22.81 1.93
CA ALA A 96 11.60 -22.22 1.47
C ALA A 96 11.55 -20.70 1.63
N LEU A 97 12.30 -20.15 2.59
CA LEU A 97 12.42 -18.72 2.85
C LEU A 97 13.02 -17.94 1.67
N LEU A 98 13.99 -18.52 0.95
CA LEU A 98 14.64 -17.86 -0.20
C LEU A 98 13.71 -17.71 -1.41
N HIS A 99 12.67 -18.55 -1.53
CA HIS A 99 11.69 -18.40 -2.59
C HIS A 99 10.91 -17.08 -2.47
N PHE A 100 10.69 -16.55 -1.26
CA PHE A 100 10.04 -15.23 -1.07
C PHE A 100 10.88 -14.10 -1.64
N ARG A 101 12.21 -14.21 -1.59
CA ARG A 101 13.14 -13.25 -2.20
C ARG A 101 12.99 -13.19 -3.72
N LEU A 102 12.71 -14.34 -4.35
CA LEU A 102 12.50 -14.43 -5.79
C LEU A 102 11.09 -13.97 -6.20
N PHE A 103 10.06 -14.30 -5.41
CA PHE A 103 8.66 -13.98 -5.74
C PHE A 103 8.24 -12.56 -5.39
N HIS A 104 8.86 -11.96 -4.37
CA HIS A 104 8.49 -10.60 -3.94
C HIS A 104 8.63 -9.53 -5.04
N PRO A 105 9.76 -9.39 -5.78
CA PRO A 105 9.93 -8.35 -6.77
C PRO A 105 8.86 -8.36 -7.89
N PRO A 106 8.55 -9.50 -8.56
CA PRO A 106 7.51 -9.52 -9.58
C PRO A 106 6.11 -9.25 -8.99
N ALA A 107 5.79 -9.79 -7.80
CA ALA A 107 4.53 -9.53 -7.14
C ALA A 107 4.37 -8.04 -6.77
N ALA A 108 5.41 -7.41 -6.26
CA ALA A 108 5.45 -5.99 -5.96
C ALA A 108 5.27 -5.12 -7.21
N LEU A 109 5.91 -5.49 -8.33
CA LEU A 109 5.77 -4.77 -9.61
C LEU A 109 4.34 -4.86 -10.16
N ILE A 110 3.73 -6.05 -10.14
CA ILE A 110 2.34 -6.24 -10.56
C ILE A 110 1.41 -5.39 -9.69
N THR A 111 1.61 -5.41 -8.37
CA THR A 111 0.85 -4.60 -7.41
C THR A 111 1.04 -3.10 -7.68
N ALA A 112 2.26 -2.64 -7.91
CA ALA A 112 2.58 -1.25 -8.24
C ALA A 112 1.85 -0.78 -9.51
N CYS A 113 1.89 -1.56 -10.59
CA CYS A 113 1.17 -1.29 -11.83
C CYS A 113 -0.36 -1.23 -11.60
N TYR A 114 -0.90 -2.15 -10.81
CA TYR A 114 -2.32 -2.19 -10.48
C TYR A 114 -2.77 -0.97 -9.67
N VAL A 115 -2.01 -0.59 -8.64
CA VAL A 115 -2.27 0.60 -7.82
C VAL A 115 -2.24 1.87 -8.67
N LEU A 116 -1.21 2.04 -9.50
CA LEU A 116 -1.13 3.18 -10.43
C LEU A 116 -2.32 3.22 -11.39
N TRP A 117 -2.69 2.09 -11.97
CA TRP A 117 -3.83 2.01 -12.88
C TRP A 117 -5.13 2.47 -12.21
N ILE A 118 -5.41 2.01 -10.98
CA ILE A 118 -6.61 2.42 -10.24
C ILE A 118 -6.61 3.93 -9.97
N VAL A 119 -5.50 4.47 -9.48
CA VAL A 119 -5.39 5.89 -9.11
C VAL A 119 -5.53 6.78 -10.34
N LEU A 120 -4.81 6.48 -11.41
CA LEU A 120 -4.88 7.25 -12.66
C LEU A 120 -6.29 7.22 -13.25
N ARG A 121 -6.91 6.04 -13.34
CA ARG A 121 -8.29 5.89 -13.80
C ARG A 121 -9.28 6.70 -12.96
N SER A 122 -9.14 6.69 -11.63
CA SER A 122 -10.03 7.39 -10.73
C SER A 122 -9.83 8.90 -10.76
N SER A 123 -8.61 9.37 -10.93
CA SER A 123 -8.26 10.79 -11.01
C SER A 123 -8.72 11.41 -12.33
N THR A 124 -8.57 10.70 -13.44
CA THR A 124 -9.08 11.14 -14.76
C THR A 124 -10.60 11.31 -14.73
N SER A 125 -11.33 10.42 -14.04
CA SER A 125 -12.79 10.51 -13.90
C SER A 125 -13.24 11.71 -13.06
N ARG A 126 -12.40 12.21 -12.15
CA ARG A 126 -12.72 13.35 -11.24
C ARG A 126 -12.15 14.69 -11.70
N ASN A 127 -11.34 14.70 -12.75
CA ASN A 127 -10.62 15.86 -13.27
C ASN A 127 -9.78 16.64 -12.23
N GLN A 128 -9.44 16.01 -11.10
CA GLN A 128 -8.61 16.58 -10.02
C GLN A 128 -7.81 15.50 -9.31
N PHE A 129 -6.52 15.77 -9.09
CA PHE A 129 -5.65 14.97 -8.22
C PHE A 129 -5.67 15.55 -6.80
N SER A 130 -6.06 14.74 -5.81
CA SER A 130 -5.87 15.09 -4.41
C SER A 130 -4.38 15.03 -4.04
N ARG A 131 -3.98 15.72 -2.96
CA ARG A 131 -2.59 15.67 -2.47
C ARG A 131 -2.14 14.24 -2.16
N SER A 132 -3.03 13.44 -1.59
CA SER A 132 -2.78 12.01 -1.31
C SER A 132 -2.63 11.19 -2.58
N ALA A 133 -3.39 11.47 -3.64
CA ALA A 133 -3.22 10.81 -4.94
C ALA A 133 -1.88 11.17 -5.60
N ILE A 134 -1.44 12.44 -5.49
CA ILE A 134 -0.11 12.85 -5.98
C ILE A 134 0.99 12.14 -5.18
N ALA A 135 0.89 12.12 -3.84
CA ALA A 135 1.84 11.41 -2.99
C ALA A 135 1.94 9.92 -3.36
N LEU A 136 0.80 9.27 -3.62
CA LEU A 136 0.76 7.87 -4.03
C LEU A 136 1.41 7.66 -5.41
N VAL A 137 1.10 8.49 -6.40
CA VAL A 137 1.69 8.41 -7.75
C VAL A 137 3.20 8.61 -7.73
N ILE A 138 3.72 9.43 -6.82
CA ILE A 138 5.16 9.65 -6.65
C ILE A 138 5.79 8.51 -5.84
N SER A 139 5.17 8.06 -4.77
CA SER A 139 5.73 7.03 -3.89
C SER A 139 5.86 5.67 -4.57
N VAL A 140 4.97 5.31 -5.50
CA VAL A 140 5.04 4.03 -6.21
C VAL A 140 6.34 3.87 -7.03
N PRO A 141 6.70 4.77 -7.96
CA PRO A 141 7.96 4.64 -8.69
C PRO A 141 9.18 4.77 -7.78
N VAL A 142 9.14 5.59 -6.74
CA VAL A 142 10.22 5.69 -5.74
C VAL A 142 10.38 4.34 -5.03
N GLN A 143 9.31 3.71 -4.59
CA GLN A 143 9.33 2.40 -3.95
C GLN A 143 9.94 1.33 -4.84
N VAL A 144 9.55 1.29 -6.12
CA VAL A 144 10.12 0.36 -7.10
C VAL A 144 11.62 0.65 -7.31
N GLY A 145 11.99 1.92 -7.45
CA GLY A 145 13.40 2.32 -7.61
C GLY A 145 14.28 1.93 -6.42
N VAL A 146 13.81 2.18 -5.18
CA VAL A 146 14.51 1.76 -3.95
C VAL A 146 14.55 0.23 -3.85
N GLY A 147 13.48 -0.47 -4.27
CA GLY A 147 13.47 -1.93 -4.34
C GLY A 147 14.50 -2.50 -5.30
N ILE A 148 14.64 -1.92 -6.49
CA ILE A 148 15.69 -2.29 -7.46
C ILE A 148 17.07 -2.02 -6.86
N ALA A 149 17.27 -0.87 -6.22
CA ALA A 149 18.51 -0.54 -5.55
C ALA A 149 18.87 -1.56 -4.44
N ASN A 150 17.87 -1.99 -3.65
CA ASN A 150 18.08 -3.06 -2.66
C ASN A 150 18.65 -4.33 -3.28
N VAL A 151 18.11 -4.78 -4.41
CA VAL A 151 18.61 -5.98 -5.12
C VAL A 151 20.05 -5.73 -5.62
N LEU A 152 20.31 -4.58 -6.25
CA LEU A 152 21.61 -4.28 -6.85
C LEU A 152 22.73 -4.12 -5.81
N PHE A 153 22.42 -3.55 -4.65
CA PHE A 153 23.37 -3.35 -3.55
C PHE A 153 23.39 -4.47 -2.52
N LEU A 154 22.74 -5.61 -2.80
CA LEU A 154 22.68 -6.78 -1.90
C LEU A 154 22.04 -6.46 -0.55
N ALA A 155 20.96 -5.68 -0.60
CA ALA A 155 20.08 -5.36 0.51
C ALA A 155 20.75 -4.83 1.79
N PRO A 156 21.57 -3.77 1.73
CA PRO A 156 22.18 -3.20 2.93
C PRO A 156 21.09 -2.68 3.88
N VAL A 157 21.28 -2.82 5.18
CA VAL A 157 20.27 -2.53 6.21
C VAL A 157 19.68 -1.13 6.09
N TRP A 158 20.52 -0.11 5.84
CA TRP A 158 20.04 1.27 5.70
C TRP A 158 19.07 1.44 4.50
N LEU A 159 19.31 0.71 3.41
CA LEU A 159 18.46 0.77 2.23
C LEU A 159 17.15 -0.01 2.43
N GLN A 160 17.19 -1.11 3.19
CA GLN A 160 15.98 -1.83 3.65
C GLN A 160 15.10 -0.91 4.51
N ILE A 161 15.69 -0.13 5.43
CA ILE A 161 14.96 0.85 6.25
C ILE A 161 14.35 1.94 5.39
N ALA A 162 15.10 2.48 4.43
CA ALA A 162 14.58 3.49 3.49
C ALA A 162 13.42 2.93 2.65
N HIS A 163 13.54 1.69 2.16
CA HIS A 163 12.50 1.00 1.41
C HIS A 163 11.23 0.79 2.25
N LEU A 164 11.38 0.39 3.50
CA LEU A 164 10.28 0.25 4.45
C LEU A 164 9.57 1.58 4.70
N PHE A 165 10.32 2.65 4.93
CA PHE A 165 9.75 3.99 5.13
C PHE A 165 8.93 4.46 3.92
N VAL A 166 9.42 4.27 2.69
CA VAL A 166 8.67 4.62 1.48
C VAL A 166 7.43 3.73 1.33
N ALA A 167 7.52 2.45 1.72
CA ALA A 167 6.36 1.54 1.74
C ALA A 167 5.27 2.03 2.70
N ASP A 168 5.63 2.54 3.89
CA ASP A 168 4.68 3.11 4.85
C ASP A 168 4.00 4.36 4.29
N VAL A 169 4.75 5.26 3.66
CA VAL A 169 4.20 6.45 2.98
C VAL A 169 3.25 6.05 1.86
N LEU A 170 3.60 5.05 1.05
CA LEU A 170 2.77 4.51 0.00
C LEU A 170 1.48 3.92 0.58
N TRP A 171 1.58 3.10 1.63
CA TRP A 171 0.44 2.48 2.30
C TRP A 171 -0.53 3.51 2.86
N VAL A 172 -0.04 4.48 3.64
CA VAL A 172 -0.86 5.58 4.20
C VAL A 172 -1.54 6.36 3.08
N SER A 173 -0.80 6.71 2.01
CA SER A 173 -1.36 7.43 0.86
C SER A 173 -2.45 6.62 0.16
N LEU A 174 -2.25 5.30 -0.02
CA LEU A 174 -3.23 4.41 -0.62
C LEU A 174 -4.50 4.30 0.24
N VAL A 175 -4.38 4.18 1.56
CA VAL A 175 -5.52 4.13 2.50
C VAL A 175 -6.32 5.42 2.43
N VAL A 176 -5.66 6.59 2.45
CA VAL A 176 -6.33 7.90 2.37
C VAL A 176 -7.03 8.08 1.02
N VAL A 177 -6.36 7.76 -0.09
CA VAL A 177 -6.98 7.80 -1.44
C VAL A 177 -8.16 6.85 -1.53
N SER A 178 -8.04 5.65 -0.95
CA SER A 178 -9.13 4.67 -0.91
C SER A 178 -10.35 5.21 -0.16
N ALA A 179 -10.13 5.86 0.98
CA ALA A 179 -11.20 6.52 1.73
C ALA A 179 -11.87 7.63 0.91
N ASP A 180 -11.09 8.51 0.29
CA ASP A 180 -11.59 9.59 -0.57
C ASP A 180 -12.37 9.06 -1.80
N LEU A 181 -12.01 7.87 -2.28
CA LEU A 181 -12.67 7.25 -3.42
C LEU A 181 -13.97 6.53 -3.05
N VAL A 182 -14.06 5.90 -1.89
CA VAL A 182 -15.21 5.10 -1.45
C VAL A 182 -16.25 5.95 -0.76
N LEU A 183 -15.82 6.98 -0.02
CA LEU A 183 -16.70 7.80 0.80
C LEU A 183 -17.15 9.06 0.04
N GLU A 184 -18.43 9.20 -0.23
CA GLU A 184 -19.00 10.44 -0.75
C GLU A 184 -19.17 11.46 0.38
N ARG A 185 -18.71 12.68 0.12
CA ARG A 185 -18.93 13.81 1.03
C ARG A 185 -20.39 14.28 0.90
N THR A 186 -21.23 13.90 1.83
CA THR A 186 -22.62 14.42 1.94
C THR A 186 -22.59 15.82 2.52
N GLY A 187 -22.42 16.82 1.72
CA GLY A 187 -22.43 18.21 2.23
C GLY A 187 -22.78 19.24 1.17
N ILE A 188 -22.53 18.93 -0.10
CA ILE A 188 -22.82 19.88 -1.19
C ILE A 188 -24.24 19.65 -1.76
N GLY A 189 -24.69 18.41 -1.79
CA GLY A 189 -26.02 18.05 -2.28
C GLY A 189 -27.15 18.54 -1.36
N GLU A 190 -27.01 18.40 -0.05
CA GLU A 190 -28.01 18.86 0.92
C GLU A 190 -28.05 20.39 1.03
N ALA A 191 -26.91 21.06 0.97
CA ALA A 191 -26.85 22.53 0.95
C ALA A 191 -27.50 23.12 -0.32
N ASN A 192 -27.27 22.48 -1.48
CA ASN A 192 -27.91 22.90 -2.73
C ASN A 192 -29.41 22.57 -2.75
N ALA A 193 -29.84 21.43 -2.20
CA ALA A 193 -31.24 21.08 -2.06
C ALA A 193 -31.99 22.01 -1.08
N LEU A 194 -31.37 22.36 0.05
CA LEU A 194 -31.91 23.37 0.96
C LEU A 194 -31.99 24.77 0.32
N ALA A 195 -30.95 25.15 -0.40
CA ALA A 195 -30.94 26.44 -1.10
C ALA A 195 -32.00 26.53 -2.21
N SER A 196 -32.30 25.44 -2.91
CA SER A 196 -33.37 25.40 -3.91
C SER A 196 -34.77 25.48 -3.28
N VAL A 197 -34.99 24.79 -2.16
CA VAL A 197 -36.26 24.83 -1.43
C VAL A 197 -36.53 26.23 -0.82
N VAL A 198 -35.47 26.86 -0.29
CA VAL A 198 -35.58 28.26 0.25
C VAL A 198 -35.90 29.25 -0.86
N LYS A 199 -35.33 29.06 -2.06
CA LYS A 199 -35.59 29.92 -3.21
C LYS A 199 -37.01 29.80 -3.74
N GLU A 200 -37.54 28.56 -3.85
CA GLU A 200 -38.93 28.32 -4.23
C GLU A 200 -39.93 28.87 -3.20
N GLY A 201 -39.61 28.85 -1.90
CA GLY A 201 -40.45 29.41 -0.85
C GLY A 201 -40.45 30.95 -0.76
N GLN A 202 -39.54 31.65 -1.46
CA GLN A 202 -39.49 33.11 -1.55
C GLN A 202 -40.18 33.65 -2.80
N GLU A 203 -40.52 32.82 -3.77
CA GLU A 203 -41.20 33.21 -5.01
C GLU A 203 -42.75 32.98 -4.96
N THR A 204 -43.23 32.39 -3.86
CA THR A 204 -44.66 32.27 -3.56
C THR A 204 -45.09 33.24 -2.49
#